data_a09cd98ad80f9d03ba8ccb81d92f3500
#
_entry.id   a09cd98ad80f9d03ba8ccb81d92f3500
#
_cell.length_a   1.000
_cell.length_b   1.000
_cell.length_c   1.000
_cell.angle_alpha   90.00
_cell.angle_beta   90.00
_cell.angle_gamma   90.00
#
_symmetry.space_group_name_H-M   'P 1'
#
loop_
_entity.id
_entity.type
_entity.pdbx_description
1 polymer ?
#
loop_
_entity_poly.entity_id
_entity_poly.type
_entity_poly.pdbx_seq_one_letter_code
_entity_poly.pdbx_strand_id
1 'polypeptide(L)' 'AVILNRPGKGLVAVSRVCTHLGCLVQYDKENKRLLCPCHAGVYDLEGNIVSGPPPKPLPKLPLRVEGETIVIG' A
#
# COMPACT_ATOMS: atom_id res chain seq x y z
N ALA A 1 5.89 -6.39 1.40
CA ALA A 1 4.50 -6.08 1.06
C ALA A 1 3.75 -5.53 2.26
N VAL A 2 2.77 -4.69 2.01
CA VAL A 2 1.85 -4.20 3.03
C VAL A 2 0.49 -4.82 2.78
N ILE A 3 -0.11 -5.40 3.82
CA ILE A 3 -1.46 -5.95 3.75
C ILE A 3 -2.39 -4.97 4.44
N LEU A 4 -3.40 -4.52 3.71
CA LEU A 4 -4.35 -3.52 4.17
C LEU A 4 -5.75 -4.10 4.23
N ASN A 5 -6.48 -3.77 5.28
CA ASN A 5 -7.89 -4.13 5.40
C ASN A 5 -8.74 -2.96 4.95
N ARG A 6 -9.40 -3.10 3.81
CA ARG A 6 -10.26 -2.05 3.26
C ARG A 6 -11.67 -2.22 3.79
N PRO A 7 -12.25 -1.21 4.46
CA PRO A 7 -13.61 -1.33 4.97
C PRO A 7 -14.60 -1.73 3.88
N GLY A 8 -15.33 -2.82 4.10
CA GLY A 8 -16.33 -3.32 3.16
C GLY A 8 -15.79 -4.02 1.92
N LYS A 9 -14.47 -4.08 1.73
CA LYS A 9 -13.85 -4.67 0.53
C LYS A 9 -12.86 -5.79 0.84
N GLY A 10 -12.51 -6.01 2.11
CA GLY A 10 -11.59 -7.05 2.51
C GLY A 10 -10.12 -6.66 2.35
N LEU A 11 -9.24 -7.66 2.31
CA LEU A 11 -7.80 -7.46 2.31
C LEU A 11 -7.27 -7.15 0.92
N VAL A 12 -6.22 -6.33 0.88
CA VAL A 12 -5.43 -6.09 -0.33
C VAL A 12 -3.96 -6.08 0.06
N ALA A 13 -3.10 -6.61 -0.81
CA ALA A 13 -1.66 -6.53 -0.66
C ALA A 13 -1.11 -5.58 -1.72
N VAL A 14 -0.26 -4.66 -1.30
CA VAL A 14 0.40 -3.73 -2.21
C VAL A 14 1.91 -3.76 -1.98
N SER A 15 2.68 -3.41 -3.01
CA SER A 15 4.12 -3.28 -2.87
C SER A 15 4.42 -2.15 -1.89
N ARG A 16 5.39 -2.38 -1.01
CA ARG A 16 5.80 -1.38 -0.05
C ARG A 16 6.84 -0.41 -0.62
N VAL A 17 7.34 -0.69 -1.81
CA VAL A 17 8.37 0.13 -2.44
C VAL A 17 7.72 1.31 -3.13
N CYS A 18 8.08 2.53 -2.71
CA CYS A 18 7.61 3.76 -3.32
C CYS A 18 7.99 3.79 -4.80
N THR A 19 7.05 4.16 -5.66
CA THR A 19 7.27 4.15 -7.11
C THR A 19 8.16 5.28 -7.60
N HIS A 20 8.54 6.23 -6.73
CA HIS A 20 9.40 7.35 -7.13
C HIS A 20 10.88 6.99 -7.04
N LEU A 21 11.42 6.71 -5.84
CA LEU A 21 12.84 6.41 -5.65
C LEU A 21 13.10 5.14 -4.85
N GLY A 22 12.14 4.26 -4.75
CA GLY A 22 12.33 2.99 -4.09
C GLY A 22 12.35 3.01 -2.57
N CYS A 23 11.98 4.12 -1.94
CA CYS A 23 11.85 4.18 -0.49
C CYS A 23 10.65 3.35 -0.03
N LEU A 24 10.74 2.79 1.19
CA LEU A 24 9.64 2.01 1.73
C LEU A 24 8.56 2.93 2.30
N VAL A 25 7.30 2.68 1.92
CA VAL A 25 6.17 3.44 2.46
C VAL A 25 5.85 2.98 3.87
N GLN A 26 5.26 3.89 4.66
CA GLN A 26 4.83 3.63 6.02
C GLN A 26 3.33 3.80 6.12
N TYR A 27 2.69 2.98 6.97
CA TYR A 27 1.26 3.07 7.19
C TYR A 27 0.95 4.17 8.21
N ASP A 28 0.10 5.12 7.82
CA ASP A 28 -0.42 6.15 8.71
C ASP A 28 -1.78 5.67 9.25
N LYS A 29 -1.77 5.17 10.46
CA LYS A 29 -2.94 4.60 11.11
C LYS A 29 -4.03 5.63 11.36
N GLU A 30 -3.66 6.86 11.68
CA GLU A 30 -4.64 7.90 12.04
C GLU A 30 -5.44 8.35 10.83
N ASN A 31 -4.79 8.50 9.69
CA ASN A 31 -5.43 8.98 8.46
C ASN A 31 -5.75 7.84 7.49
N LYS A 32 -5.42 6.60 7.82
CA LYS A 32 -5.67 5.40 7.01
C LYS A 32 -5.13 5.54 5.60
N ARG A 33 -3.84 5.85 5.49
CA ARG A 33 -3.16 6.01 4.22
C ARG A 33 -1.70 5.60 4.34
N LEU A 34 -1.01 5.49 3.21
CA LEU A 34 0.39 5.15 3.17
C LEU A 34 1.22 6.39 2.83
N LEU A 35 2.32 6.58 3.56
CA LEU A 35 3.20 7.72 3.39
C LEU A 35 4.57 7.27 2.93
N CYS A 36 5.12 7.98 1.94
CA CYS A 36 6.52 7.82 1.55
C CYS A 36 7.34 8.88 2.29
N PRO A 37 8.20 8.48 3.24
CA PRO A 37 8.93 9.46 4.05
C PRO A 37 10.00 10.24 3.27
N CYS A 38 10.44 9.71 2.14
CA CYS A 38 11.50 10.35 1.35
C CYS A 38 11.03 11.58 0.59
N HIS A 39 9.76 11.59 0.16
CA HIS A 39 9.25 12.62 -0.75
C HIS A 39 7.87 13.13 -0.39
N ALA A 40 7.41 12.84 0.82
CA ALA A 40 6.06 13.19 1.26
C ALA A 40 4.96 12.68 0.31
N GLY A 41 5.22 11.59 -0.41
CA GLY A 41 4.19 10.95 -1.24
C GLY A 41 3.12 10.32 -0.37
N VAL A 42 1.87 10.40 -0.82
CA VAL A 42 0.73 9.84 -0.10
C VAL A 42 -0.04 8.91 -1.02
N TYR A 43 -0.34 7.71 -0.52
CA TYR A 43 -1.16 6.72 -1.22
C TYR A 43 -2.36 6.37 -0.35
N ASP A 44 -3.48 6.03 -0.98
CA ASP A 44 -4.65 5.54 -0.25
C ASP A 44 -4.52 4.06 0.10
N LEU A 45 -5.57 3.48 0.71
CA LEU A 45 -5.56 2.07 1.11
C LEU A 45 -5.61 1.10 -0.06
N GLU A 46 -5.77 1.57 -1.27
CA GLU A 46 -5.71 0.74 -2.47
C GLU A 46 -4.41 0.95 -3.25
N GLY A 47 -3.49 1.75 -2.71
CA GLY A 47 -2.22 2.03 -3.33
C GLY A 47 -2.27 3.14 -4.38
N ASN A 48 -3.42 3.80 -4.57
CA ASN A 48 -3.53 4.89 -5.52
C ASN A 48 -2.87 6.16 -4.98
N ILE A 49 -2.33 6.97 -5.88
CA ILE A 49 -1.68 8.22 -5.51
C ILE A 49 -2.72 9.23 -5.02
N VAL A 50 -2.51 9.78 -3.82
CA VAL A 50 -3.31 10.88 -3.30
C VAL A 50 -2.60 12.21 -3.53
N SER A 51 -1.31 12.24 -3.24
CA SER A 51 -0.52 13.45 -3.47
C SER A 51 0.97 13.12 -3.50
N GLY A 52 1.78 14.06 -3.97
CA GLY A 52 3.22 13.94 -3.98
C GLY A 52 3.78 13.61 -5.35
N PRO A 53 5.13 13.49 -5.43
CA PRO A 53 5.82 13.26 -6.69
C PRO A 53 5.76 11.85 -7.27
N PRO A 54 5.34 10.77 -6.57
CA PRO A 54 5.35 9.44 -7.17
C PRO A 54 4.56 9.42 -8.48
N PRO A 55 5.12 8.88 -9.57
CA PRO A 55 4.46 8.93 -10.89
C PRO A 55 3.42 7.83 -11.10
N LYS A 56 3.39 6.81 -10.25
CA LYS A 56 2.53 5.65 -10.42
C LYS A 56 1.97 5.18 -9.09
N PRO A 57 0.77 4.56 -9.09
CA PRO A 57 0.25 3.91 -7.89
C PRO A 57 1.17 2.78 -7.42
N LEU A 58 1.02 2.37 -6.17
CA LEU A 58 1.73 1.20 -5.67
C LEU A 58 1.20 -0.06 -6.37
N PRO A 59 2.07 -0.93 -6.88
CA PRO A 59 1.61 -2.18 -7.49
C PRO A 59 0.84 -3.03 -6.49
N LYS A 60 -0.28 -3.58 -6.93
CA LYS A 60 -1.03 -4.57 -6.15
C LYS A 60 -0.41 -5.94 -6.36
N LEU A 61 -0.33 -6.73 -5.29
CA LEU A 61 0.20 -8.07 -5.33
C LEU A 61 -0.92 -9.08 -5.18
N PRO A 62 -0.83 -10.25 -5.85
CA PRO A 62 -1.82 -11.30 -5.64
C PRO A 62 -1.89 -11.72 -4.17
N LEU A 63 -3.10 -11.83 -3.64
CA LEU A 63 -3.32 -12.22 -2.25
C LEU A 63 -4.46 -13.23 -2.20
N ARG A 64 -4.28 -14.28 -1.43
CA ARG A 64 -5.35 -15.23 -1.14
C ARG A 64 -5.28 -15.64 0.32
N VAL A 65 -6.42 -16.07 0.85
CA VAL A 65 -6.52 -16.56 2.22
C VAL A 65 -6.74 -18.05 2.17
N GLU A 66 -5.90 -18.81 2.85
CA GLU A 66 -6.00 -20.27 2.95
C GLU A 66 -6.11 -20.66 4.43
N GLY A 67 -7.35 -20.87 4.90
CA GLY A 67 -7.59 -21.09 6.32
C GLY A 67 -7.20 -19.87 7.13
N GLU A 68 -6.20 -20.01 8.01
CA GLU A 68 -5.67 -18.91 8.82
C GLU A 68 -4.40 -18.30 8.22
N THR A 69 -4.04 -18.69 7.01
CA THR A 69 -2.81 -18.26 6.36
C THR A 69 -3.12 -17.32 5.21
N ILE A 70 -2.35 -16.24 5.10
CA ILE A 70 -2.41 -15.33 3.97
C ILE A 70 -1.23 -15.61 3.07
N VAL A 71 -1.49 -15.83 1.78
CA VAL A 71 -0.46 -16.11 0.77
C VAL A 71 -0.40 -14.96 -0.22
N ILE A 72 0.80 -14.43 -0.44
CA ILE A 72 1.07 -13.34 -1.36
C ILE A 72 2.04 -13.81 -2.43
N GLY A 73 1.67 -13.57 -3.68
CA GLY A 73 2.55 -13.92 -4.79
C GLY A 73 1.92 -14.77 -5.85
#